data_f87ae0abdd323d9b9e1be654e01e80a3
#
_entry.id   f87ae0abdd323d9b9e1be654e01e80a3
#
_cell.length_a   1.000
_cell.length_b   1.000
_cell.length_c   1.000
_cell.angle_alpha   90.00
_cell.angle_beta   90.00
_cell.angle_gamma   90.00
#
_symmetry.space_group_name_H-M   'P 1'
#
loop_
_entity.id
_entity.type
_entity.pdbx_description
1 polymer ?
#
loop_
_entity_poly.entity_id
_entity_poly.type
_entity_poly.pdbx_seq_one_letter_code
_entity_poly.pdbx_strand_id
1 'polypeptide(L)'
;MILIKMAGGPLERTGIIAGMSGSPVYIDDKLVGAVSHGWSYSKDAIAGVTPIRAMMDVLEIDRRNRNSASTGNDNVWSTSLNRQDPDLVANLEPYGLLRDDELLGNTNSQHPYILDLVPIQTPLIVSGFDHQSLARISPLFGKIGRFSLHSSSGEDGVPVDLNNFMPGSAVAVEIIRGDLSASAIGTVTYRDGNDILAFGHPIIQIGNTDLPMATAVVHTVLASQDTSTKIASPGQIIGRITQDRRS
;
A
#
# COMPACT_ATOMS: atom_id res chain seq x y z
N MET A 1 -16.62 -6.48 -1.67
CA MET A 1 -15.61 -7.08 -0.75
C MET A 1 -16.04 -8.50 -0.41
N ILE A 2 -15.11 -9.42 -0.31
CA ILE A 2 -15.34 -10.81 0.09
C ILE A 2 -14.72 -11.01 1.47
N LEU A 3 -15.44 -11.64 2.40
CA LEU A 3 -14.90 -11.99 3.72
C LEU A 3 -14.38 -13.43 3.70
N ILE A 4 -13.19 -13.61 4.27
CA ILE A 4 -12.55 -14.90 4.44
C ILE A 4 -12.05 -15.07 5.87
N LYS A 5 -12.07 -16.30 6.37
CA LYS A 5 -11.33 -16.72 7.55
C LYS A 5 -10.12 -17.51 7.09
N MET A 6 -8.94 -17.05 7.48
CA MET A 6 -7.69 -17.72 7.17
C MET A 6 -7.25 -18.57 8.35
N ALA A 7 -6.64 -19.73 8.08
CA ALA A 7 -6.17 -20.64 9.08
C ALA A 7 -4.90 -21.38 8.61
N GLY A 8 -4.20 -21.97 9.54
CA GLY A 8 -3.00 -22.79 9.27
C GLY A 8 -1.71 -21.99 9.20
N GLY A 9 -0.60 -22.70 9.33
CA GLY A 9 0.75 -22.15 9.26
C GLY A 9 1.01 -21.01 10.24
N PRO A 10 1.73 -19.96 9.82
CA PRO A 10 2.07 -18.84 10.71
C PRO A 10 0.85 -18.01 11.15
N LEU A 11 -0.26 -18.04 10.41
CA LEU A 11 -1.46 -17.24 10.67
C LEU A 11 -2.15 -17.57 12.01
N GLU A 12 -2.00 -18.80 12.51
CA GLU A 12 -2.52 -19.20 13.82
C GLU A 12 -1.87 -18.40 14.95
N ARG A 13 -0.63 -17.95 14.75
CA ARG A 13 0.12 -17.18 15.74
C ARG A 13 0.13 -15.68 15.42
N THR A 14 0.13 -15.31 14.16
CA THR A 14 0.30 -13.92 13.74
C THR A 14 -1.02 -13.19 13.47
N GLY A 15 -2.11 -13.92 13.19
CA GLY A 15 -3.31 -13.30 12.65
C GLY A 15 -3.05 -12.61 11.31
N ILE A 16 -3.79 -11.54 11.04
CA ILE A 16 -3.58 -10.68 9.88
C ILE A 16 -2.29 -9.86 10.08
N ILE A 17 -1.46 -9.80 9.05
CA ILE A 17 -0.10 -9.25 9.10
C ILE A 17 -0.05 -7.96 8.30
N ALA A 18 0.47 -6.87 8.88
CA ALA A 18 0.81 -5.66 8.13
C ALA A 18 1.81 -6.00 7.01
N GLY A 19 1.49 -5.56 5.77
CA GLY A 19 2.26 -5.88 4.57
C GLY A 19 1.80 -7.14 3.82
N MET A 20 0.79 -7.89 4.32
CA MET A 20 0.17 -8.95 3.53
C MET A 20 -0.89 -8.42 2.54
N SER A 21 -1.19 -7.13 2.59
CA SER A 21 -2.08 -6.48 1.63
C SER A 21 -1.58 -6.72 0.20
N GLY A 22 -2.49 -7.17 -0.68
CA GLY A 22 -2.17 -7.64 -2.02
C GLY A 22 -1.96 -9.15 -2.13
N SER A 23 -1.90 -9.92 -1.02
CA SER A 23 -1.77 -11.38 -1.11
C SER A 23 -2.91 -11.98 -1.92
N PRO A 24 -2.59 -12.74 -2.99
CA PRO A 24 -3.61 -13.29 -3.88
C PRO A 24 -4.41 -14.40 -3.19
N VAL A 25 -5.72 -14.39 -3.43
CA VAL A 25 -6.65 -15.41 -2.93
C VAL A 25 -7.22 -16.20 -4.09
N TYR A 26 -7.13 -17.51 -4.00
CA TYR A 26 -7.60 -18.42 -5.04
C TYR A 26 -8.73 -19.30 -4.50
N ILE A 27 -9.70 -19.62 -5.36
CA ILE A 27 -10.74 -20.65 -5.16
C ILE A 27 -10.74 -21.51 -6.42
N ASP A 28 -10.56 -22.80 -6.28
CA ASP A 28 -10.45 -23.75 -7.40
C ASP A 28 -9.45 -23.25 -8.49
N ASP A 29 -8.26 -22.87 -8.07
CA ASP A 29 -7.16 -22.34 -8.88
C ASP A 29 -7.48 -21.03 -9.64
N LYS A 30 -8.60 -20.39 -9.34
CA LYS A 30 -8.99 -19.11 -9.92
C LYS A 30 -8.73 -17.98 -8.94
N LEU A 31 -8.00 -16.97 -9.39
CA LEU A 31 -7.75 -15.75 -8.61
C LEU A 31 -9.07 -15.00 -8.39
N VAL A 32 -9.51 -14.89 -7.14
CA VAL A 32 -10.77 -14.20 -6.79
C VAL A 32 -10.53 -12.78 -6.27
N GLY A 33 -9.33 -12.47 -5.79
CA GLY A 33 -8.98 -11.13 -5.31
C GLY A 33 -7.72 -11.09 -4.48
N ALA A 34 -7.54 -9.99 -3.75
CA ALA A 34 -6.42 -9.72 -2.89
C ALA A 34 -6.84 -9.46 -1.45
N VAL A 35 -6.11 -10.01 -0.50
CA VAL A 35 -6.25 -9.63 0.91
C VAL A 35 -5.94 -8.13 1.04
N SER A 36 -6.85 -7.37 1.63
CA SER A 36 -6.76 -5.90 1.66
C SER A 36 -7.19 -5.28 2.98
N HIS A 37 -8.11 -5.92 3.70
CA HIS A 37 -8.69 -5.40 4.93
C HIS A 37 -8.62 -6.43 6.06
N GLY A 38 -8.60 -5.96 7.30
CA GLY A 38 -8.62 -6.79 8.49
C GLY A 38 -9.42 -6.15 9.61
N TRP A 39 -9.72 -6.91 10.65
CA TRP A 39 -10.25 -6.40 11.90
C TRP A 39 -9.14 -6.21 12.90
N SER A 40 -9.10 -5.03 13.50
CA SER A 40 -8.22 -4.80 14.65
C SER A 40 -8.67 -5.67 15.82
N TYR A 41 -7.71 -6.24 16.55
CA TYR A 41 -7.92 -7.08 17.75
C TYR A 41 -8.79 -8.33 17.52
N SER A 42 -9.01 -8.78 16.30
CA SER A 42 -9.70 -10.04 16.05
C SER A 42 -8.85 -11.23 16.53
N LYS A 43 -9.48 -12.14 17.28
CA LYS A 43 -8.84 -13.41 17.68
C LYS A 43 -8.67 -14.36 16.49
N ASP A 44 -9.59 -14.32 15.57
CA ASP A 44 -9.56 -15.08 14.32
C ASP A 44 -8.92 -14.24 13.22
N ALA A 45 -8.14 -14.86 12.33
CA ALA A 45 -7.58 -14.21 11.16
C ALA A 45 -8.66 -14.01 10.09
N ILE A 46 -9.58 -13.06 10.32
CA ILE A 46 -10.64 -12.69 9.39
C ILE A 46 -10.15 -11.52 8.53
N ALA A 47 -10.23 -11.67 7.23
CA ALA A 47 -9.80 -10.66 6.27
C ALA A 47 -10.90 -10.29 5.28
N GLY A 48 -10.84 -9.04 4.82
CA GLY A 48 -11.54 -8.56 3.65
C GLY A 48 -10.67 -8.71 2.42
N VAL A 49 -11.26 -9.24 1.36
CA VAL A 49 -10.62 -9.45 0.07
C VAL A 49 -11.25 -8.49 -0.93
N THR A 50 -10.42 -7.67 -1.56
CA THR A 50 -10.83 -6.85 -2.71
C THR A 50 -10.98 -7.76 -3.93
N PRO A 51 -12.17 -7.80 -4.58
CA PRO A 51 -12.39 -8.65 -5.73
C PRO A 51 -11.43 -8.32 -6.87
N ILE A 52 -10.92 -9.36 -7.55
CA ILE A 52 -9.96 -9.17 -8.65
C ILE A 52 -10.55 -8.33 -9.79
N ARG A 53 -11.84 -8.43 -10.04
CA ARG A 53 -12.51 -7.63 -11.07
C ARG A 53 -12.37 -6.13 -10.82
N ALA A 54 -12.58 -5.70 -9.57
CA ALA A 54 -12.43 -4.29 -9.20
C ALA A 54 -10.98 -3.81 -9.36
N MET A 55 -9.99 -4.66 -9.06
CA MET A 55 -8.58 -4.34 -9.31
C MET A 55 -8.25 -4.27 -10.80
N MET A 56 -8.84 -5.13 -11.62
CA MET A 56 -8.68 -5.10 -13.08
C MET A 56 -9.26 -3.81 -13.69
N ASP A 57 -10.35 -3.27 -13.16
CA ASP A 57 -10.91 -1.99 -13.61
C ASP A 57 -9.87 -0.85 -13.46
N VAL A 58 -9.06 -0.86 -12.40
CA VAL A 58 -7.95 0.09 -12.21
C VAL A 58 -6.86 -0.09 -13.27
N LEU A 59 -6.51 -1.32 -13.61
CA LEU A 59 -5.56 -1.62 -14.68
C LEU A 59 -6.05 -1.15 -16.04
N GLU A 60 -7.34 -1.29 -16.33
CA GLU A 60 -7.93 -0.78 -17.57
C GLU A 60 -7.90 0.74 -17.67
N ILE A 61 -8.08 1.46 -16.55
CA ILE A 61 -7.92 2.92 -16.52
C ILE A 61 -6.50 3.29 -16.92
N ASP A 62 -5.50 2.62 -16.38
CA ASP A 62 -4.10 2.87 -16.70
C ASP A 62 -3.79 2.58 -18.18
N ARG A 63 -4.27 1.46 -18.70
CA ARG A 63 -4.12 1.09 -20.13
C ARG A 63 -4.73 2.13 -21.06
N ARG A 64 -5.91 2.68 -20.72
CA ARG A 64 -6.54 3.78 -21.48
C ARG A 64 -5.71 5.05 -21.45
N ASN A 65 -5.19 5.44 -20.28
CA ASN A 65 -4.36 6.61 -20.12
C ASN A 65 -3.07 6.51 -20.96
N ARG A 66 -2.40 5.35 -20.95
CA ARG A 66 -1.21 5.09 -21.77
C ARG A 66 -1.50 5.19 -23.27
N ASN A 67 -2.62 4.63 -23.72
CA ASN A 67 -3.02 4.70 -25.13
C ASN A 67 -3.36 6.13 -25.58
N SER A 68 -3.98 6.93 -24.71
CA SER A 68 -4.29 8.34 -25.00
C SER A 68 -3.02 9.20 -25.07
N ALA A 69 -2.01 8.92 -24.25
CA ALA A 69 -0.73 9.62 -24.29
C ALA A 69 0.10 9.30 -25.55
N SER A 70 -0.06 8.10 -26.11
CA SER A 70 0.67 7.72 -27.35
C SER A 70 0.14 8.34 -28.62
N THR A 71 -1.06 8.95 -28.60
CA THR A 71 -1.69 9.62 -29.75
C THR A 71 -1.56 11.14 -29.74
N GLY A 72 -1.00 11.72 -28.69
CA GLY A 72 -0.84 13.18 -28.52
C GLY A 72 0.63 13.58 -28.37
N ASN A 73 1.02 14.60 -29.15
CA ASN A 73 2.34 15.23 -29.21
C ASN A 73 3.08 15.35 -27.87
N ASP A 74 4.39 15.08 -27.91
CA ASP A 74 5.41 15.06 -26.87
C ASP A 74 5.55 16.34 -26.01
N ASN A 75 4.55 16.74 -25.23
CA ASN A 75 4.69 17.87 -24.30
C ASN A 75 3.97 17.67 -22.93
N VAL A 76 3.92 16.46 -22.39
CA VAL A 76 3.22 16.19 -21.11
C VAL A 76 4.13 16.33 -19.87
N TRP A 77 5.40 16.69 -20.03
CA TRP A 77 6.34 16.85 -18.90
C TRP A 77 6.37 18.25 -18.27
N SER A 78 5.44 19.14 -18.61
CA SER A 78 5.37 20.48 -18.03
C SER A 78 4.04 20.78 -17.35
N THR A 79 3.37 19.82 -16.76
CA THR A 79 2.36 20.16 -15.75
C THR A 79 3.11 20.45 -14.46
N SER A 80 3.76 21.63 -14.41
CA SER A 80 4.08 22.30 -13.17
C SER A 80 2.85 22.19 -12.27
N LEU A 81 3.05 21.66 -11.04
CA LEU A 81 2.07 21.74 -9.96
C LEU A 81 1.61 23.20 -9.84
N ASN A 82 0.57 23.54 -10.56
CA ASN A 82 -0.03 24.86 -10.44
C ASN A 82 -0.80 24.88 -9.12
N ARG A 83 -0.17 25.44 -8.09
CA ARG A 83 -0.77 25.65 -6.75
C ARG A 83 -2.07 26.44 -6.77
N GLN A 84 -2.56 26.84 -7.93
CA GLN A 84 -3.79 27.61 -8.15
C GLN A 84 -4.89 26.77 -8.82
N ASP A 85 -4.69 25.44 -8.95
CA ASP A 85 -5.75 24.58 -9.44
C ASP A 85 -6.77 24.33 -8.30
N PRO A 86 -7.99 24.89 -8.41
CA PRO A 86 -9.02 24.75 -7.37
C PRO A 86 -9.39 23.29 -7.14
N ASP A 87 -9.27 22.44 -8.15
CA ASP A 87 -9.59 21.00 -8.06
C ASP A 87 -8.51 20.24 -7.28
N LEU A 88 -7.25 20.70 -7.30
CA LEU A 88 -6.19 20.11 -6.49
C LEU A 88 -6.40 20.40 -5.00
N VAL A 89 -6.81 21.61 -4.66
CA VAL A 89 -7.12 22.03 -3.27
C VAL A 89 -8.38 21.33 -2.77
N ALA A 90 -9.43 21.25 -3.59
CA ALA A 90 -10.67 20.56 -3.26
C ALA A 90 -10.47 19.04 -3.07
N ASN A 91 -9.52 18.44 -3.77
CA ASN A 91 -9.17 17.02 -3.60
C ASN A 91 -8.27 16.77 -2.37
N LEU A 92 -7.65 17.79 -1.79
CA LEU A 92 -6.84 17.66 -0.56
C LEU A 92 -7.66 17.93 0.72
N GLU A 93 -8.80 18.63 0.62
CA GLU A 93 -9.70 18.89 1.76
C GLU A 93 -10.27 17.61 2.42
N PRO A 94 -10.63 16.54 1.67
CA PRO A 94 -11.11 15.31 2.30
C PRO A 94 -10.04 14.59 3.13
N TYR A 95 -8.76 14.96 2.98
CA TYR A 95 -7.64 14.30 3.68
C TYR A 95 -7.19 15.03 4.94
N GLY A 96 -7.91 16.08 5.36
CA GLY A 96 -7.61 16.77 6.62
C GLY A 96 -6.25 17.49 6.64
N LEU A 97 -5.62 17.75 5.49
CA LEU A 97 -4.34 18.43 5.40
C LEU A 97 -4.41 19.94 5.68
N LEU A 98 -5.63 20.50 5.85
CA LEU A 98 -5.86 21.92 6.02
C LEU A 98 -6.69 22.32 7.27
N ARG A 99 -7.03 21.39 8.16
CA ARG A 99 -7.78 21.70 9.39
C ARG A 99 -7.15 21.08 10.63
N ASP A 100 -6.59 21.92 11.48
CA ASP A 100 -6.04 21.55 12.79
C ASP A 100 -7.13 21.29 13.86
N ASP A 101 -8.40 21.50 13.56
CA ASP A 101 -9.50 21.53 14.53
C ASP A 101 -10.35 20.24 14.61
N GLU A 102 -10.14 19.25 13.72
CA GLU A 102 -10.84 17.95 13.78
C GLU A 102 -10.03 16.78 14.40
N LEU A 103 -8.81 17.04 14.88
CA LEU A 103 -7.97 16.01 15.52
C LEU A 103 -8.35 15.67 16.96
N LEU A 104 -9.30 16.42 17.57
CA LEU A 104 -9.94 16.07 18.84
C LEU A 104 -11.27 15.40 18.50
N GLY A 105 -11.20 14.09 18.27
CA GLY A 105 -12.32 13.25 17.89
C GLY A 105 -13.57 13.54 18.71
N ASN A 106 -14.59 14.05 18.05
CA ASN A 106 -15.94 13.99 18.56
C ASN A 106 -16.42 12.53 18.52
N THR A 107 -16.06 11.76 19.53
CA THR A 107 -16.46 10.36 19.74
C THR A 107 -17.92 10.24 20.17
N ASN A 108 -18.83 10.93 19.49
CA ASN A 108 -20.27 10.80 19.69
C ASN A 108 -20.95 9.93 18.62
N SER A 109 -20.23 9.00 18.00
CA SER A 109 -20.88 7.91 17.28
C SER A 109 -21.27 6.82 18.27
N GLN A 110 -22.51 6.89 18.77
CA GLN A 110 -23.16 5.85 19.56
C GLN A 110 -23.47 4.59 18.74
N HIS A 111 -22.43 3.99 18.14
CA HIS A 111 -22.50 2.62 17.60
C HIS A 111 -21.36 1.80 18.18
N PRO A 112 -21.53 1.23 19.39
CA PRO A 112 -20.44 0.56 20.10
C PRO A 112 -20.00 -0.78 19.50
N TYR A 113 -20.52 -1.21 18.37
CA TYR A 113 -20.27 -2.54 17.78
C TYR A 113 -20.18 -2.58 16.25
N ILE A 114 -19.85 -1.49 15.59
CA ILE A 114 -19.42 -1.60 14.18
C ILE A 114 -18.02 -2.19 14.23
N LEU A 115 -17.94 -3.47 13.92
CA LEU A 115 -16.69 -4.16 13.65
C LEU A 115 -16.07 -3.49 12.41
N ASP A 116 -15.19 -2.54 12.63
CA ASP A 116 -14.58 -1.78 11.52
C ASP A 116 -13.57 -2.65 10.79
N LEU A 117 -14.00 -3.12 9.62
CA LEU A 117 -13.12 -3.72 8.65
C LEU A 117 -12.33 -2.60 7.99
N VAL A 118 -11.05 -2.50 8.33
CA VAL A 118 -10.18 -1.41 7.89
C VAL A 118 -9.08 -1.92 6.95
N PRO A 119 -8.56 -1.08 6.05
CA PRO A 119 -7.38 -1.44 5.26
C PRO A 119 -6.25 -1.93 6.16
N ILE A 120 -5.59 -3.01 5.76
CA ILE A 120 -4.43 -3.55 6.49
C ILE A 120 -3.34 -2.48 6.51
N GLN A 121 -2.66 -2.35 7.65
CA GLN A 121 -1.52 -1.43 7.76
C GLN A 121 -0.42 -1.82 6.79
N THR A 122 0.17 -0.81 6.15
CA THR A 122 1.30 -0.97 5.25
C THR A 122 2.59 -0.70 6.02
N PRO A 123 3.53 -1.66 6.12
CA PRO A 123 4.84 -1.39 6.66
C PRO A 123 5.54 -0.30 5.85
N LEU A 124 6.02 0.75 6.52
CA LEU A 124 6.81 1.81 5.92
C LEU A 124 8.25 1.67 6.44
N ILE A 125 9.13 1.22 5.58
CA ILE A 125 10.55 1.07 5.89
C ILE A 125 11.22 2.40 5.63
N VAL A 126 11.83 2.96 6.67
CA VAL A 126 12.51 4.26 6.61
C VAL A 126 14.00 4.11 6.90
N SER A 127 14.83 4.87 6.19
CA SER A 127 16.28 4.89 6.35
C SER A 127 16.83 6.32 6.28
N GLY A 128 17.96 6.55 6.90
CA GLY A 128 18.64 7.86 6.91
C GLY A 128 18.08 8.85 7.94
N PHE A 129 16.97 8.56 8.60
CA PHE A 129 16.39 9.42 9.63
C PHE A 129 17.02 9.12 11.02
N ASP A 130 17.41 10.16 11.74
CA ASP A 130 17.67 10.02 13.16
C ASP A 130 16.37 9.88 13.97
N HIS A 131 16.48 9.43 15.21
CA HIS A 131 15.32 9.15 16.06
C HIS A 131 14.43 10.39 16.28
N GLN A 132 15.00 11.59 16.38
CA GLN A 132 14.26 12.82 16.63
C GLN A 132 13.49 13.26 15.37
N SER A 133 14.15 13.19 14.22
CA SER A 133 13.52 13.46 12.92
C SER A 133 12.40 12.49 12.64
N LEU A 134 12.61 11.20 12.90
CA LEU A 134 11.58 10.17 12.73
C LEU A 134 10.35 10.43 13.63
N ALA A 135 10.56 10.80 14.89
CA ALA A 135 9.47 11.14 15.81
C ALA A 135 8.64 12.34 15.32
N ARG A 136 9.28 13.32 14.65
CA ARG A 136 8.61 14.50 14.11
C ARG A 136 7.80 14.21 12.84
N ILE A 137 8.29 13.35 11.96
CA ILE A 137 7.63 13.04 10.69
C ILE A 137 6.60 11.91 10.80
N SER A 138 6.72 11.03 11.81
CA SER A 138 5.80 9.92 12.02
C SER A 138 4.32 10.31 12.02
N PRO A 139 3.88 11.41 12.68
CA PRO A 139 2.50 11.84 12.62
C PRO A 139 2.03 12.25 11.21
N LEU A 140 2.95 12.74 10.35
CA LEU A 140 2.63 13.11 8.97
C LEU A 140 2.31 11.87 8.14
N PHE A 141 3.08 10.81 8.29
CA PHE A 141 2.78 9.54 7.63
C PHE A 141 1.43 8.97 8.08
N GLY A 142 1.09 9.08 9.36
CA GLY A 142 -0.22 8.67 9.88
C GLY A 142 -1.41 9.42 9.28
N LYS A 143 -1.20 10.66 8.81
CA LYS A 143 -2.25 11.46 8.14
C LYS A 143 -2.50 11.04 6.69
N ILE A 144 -1.48 10.56 5.98
CA ILE A 144 -1.57 10.22 4.55
C ILE A 144 -1.87 8.75 4.28
N GLY A 145 -1.72 7.88 5.27
CA GLY A 145 -1.98 6.44 5.12
C GLY A 145 -1.89 5.67 6.43
N ARG A 146 -2.33 4.43 6.40
CA ARG A 146 -2.23 3.52 7.54
C ARG A 146 -0.86 2.82 7.51
N PHE A 147 0.16 3.49 8.04
CA PHE A 147 1.52 2.99 8.03
C PHE A 147 1.98 2.47 9.41
N SER A 148 2.78 1.43 9.38
CA SER A 148 3.58 0.94 10.51
C SER A 148 5.05 1.24 10.19
N LEU A 149 5.67 2.18 10.90
CA LEU A 149 7.03 2.64 10.62
C LEU A 149 8.08 1.70 11.21
N HIS A 150 9.06 1.33 10.37
CA HIS A 150 10.20 0.51 10.76
C HIS A 150 11.50 1.14 10.24
N SER A 151 12.48 1.32 11.11
CA SER A 151 13.80 1.79 10.70
C SER A 151 14.59 0.64 10.06
N SER A 152 15.31 0.94 8.98
CA SER A 152 16.25 0.02 8.32
C SER A 152 17.62 0.66 8.25
N SER A 153 18.66 -0.15 8.36
CA SER A 153 20.06 0.29 8.19
C SER A 153 20.50 0.35 6.72
N GLY A 154 19.56 0.24 5.78
CA GLY A 154 19.82 0.46 4.35
C GLY A 154 20.96 -0.40 3.80
N GLU A 155 20.77 -1.68 3.63
CA GLU A 155 21.58 -2.42 2.66
C GLU A 155 20.90 -2.33 1.29
N ASP A 156 21.65 -1.89 0.29
CA ASP A 156 21.20 -1.89 -1.10
C ASP A 156 20.72 -3.29 -1.48
N GLY A 157 19.53 -3.35 -2.03
CA GLY A 157 18.74 -4.54 -2.14
C GLY A 157 19.43 -5.71 -2.82
N VAL A 158 19.26 -6.87 -2.23
CA VAL A 158 19.65 -8.14 -2.84
C VAL A 158 19.00 -8.24 -4.22
N PRO A 159 19.78 -8.50 -5.29
CA PRO A 159 19.23 -8.72 -6.62
C PRO A 159 18.20 -9.85 -6.58
N VAL A 160 16.99 -9.58 -7.02
CA VAL A 160 15.93 -10.57 -7.15
C VAL A 160 15.81 -10.97 -8.61
N ASP A 161 15.77 -12.28 -8.88
CA ASP A 161 15.47 -12.76 -10.21
C ASP A 161 14.03 -12.37 -10.60
N LEU A 162 13.91 -11.49 -11.58
CA LEU A 162 12.62 -10.98 -12.06
C LEU A 162 11.73 -12.07 -12.68
N ASN A 163 12.30 -13.20 -13.09
CA ASN A 163 11.53 -14.35 -13.56
C ASN A 163 10.72 -14.97 -12.41
N ASN A 164 11.20 -14.83 -11.18
CA ASN A 164 10.53 -15.30 -9.98
C ASN A 164 9.63 -14.23 -9.31
N PHE A 165 9.53 -13.03 -9.89
CA PHE A 165 8.65 -11.98 -9.40
C PHE A 165 7.23 -12.22 -9.89
N MET A 166 6.42 -12.88 -9.07
CA MET A 166 5.09 -13.40 -9.40
C MET A 166 4.05 -13.04 -8.33
N PRO A 167 2.76 -13.33 -8.53
CA PRO A 167 1.75 -13.21 -7.48
C PRO A 167 2.20 -13.87 -6.17
N GLY A 168 2.08 -13.14 -5.06
CA GLY A 168 2.62 -13.52 -3.74
C GLY A 168 4.01 -12.96 -3.43
N SER A 169 4.77 -12.46 -4.41
CA SER A 169 6.04 -11.78 -4.16
C SER A 169 5.86 -10.50 -3.35
N ALA A 170 6.81 -10.19 -2.48
CA ALA A 170 6.83 -8.90 -1.80
C ALA A 170 7.26 -7.78 -2.77
N VAL A 171 6.62 -6.63 -2.66
CA VAL A 171 6.87 -5.44 -3.46
C VAL A 171 7.05 -4.24 -2.56
N ALA A 172 7.94 -3.33 -2.94
CA ALA A 172 8.13 -2.04 -2.31
C ALA A 172 7.72 -0.90 -3.25
N VAL A 173 7.14 0.16 -2.70
CA VAL A 173 6.87 1.42 -3.41
C VAL A 173 7.61 2.52 -2.69
N GLU A 174 8.54 3.17 -3.39
CA GLU A 174 9.36 4.23 -2.82
C GLU A 174 8.59 5.54 -2.81
N ILE A 175 8.30 6.05 -1.63
CA ILE A 175 7.62 7.34 -1.41
C ILE A 175 8.66 8.47 -1.30
N ILE A 176 9.78 8.18 -0.64
CA ILE A 176 10.94 9.07 -0.50
C ILE A 176 12.16 8.28 -0.91
N ARG A 177 13.04 8.91 -1.71
CA ARG A 177 14.27 8.30 -2.21
C ARG A 177 15.45 9.26 -2.12
N GLY A 178 16.61 8.73 -1.77
CA GLY A 178 17.88 9.46 -1.63
C GLY A 178 18.56 9.14 -0.30
N ASP A 179 19.26 10.12 0.27
CA ASP A 179 19.92 9.99 1.57
C ASP A 179 18.92 9.66 2.69
N LEU A 180 17.72 10.17 2.55
CA LEU A 180 16.54 9.74 3.32
C LEU A 180 15.66 8.89 2.41
N SER A 181 15.20 7.76 2.91
CA SER A 181 14.28 6.90 2.16
C SER A 181 13.06 6.47 2.97
N ALA A 182 11.95 6.27 2.27
CA ALA A 182 10.73 5.70 2.84
C ALA A 182 10.03 4.84 1.78
N SER A 183 9.86 3.56 2.06
CA SER A 183 9.31 2.57 1.14
C SER A 183 8.17 1.81 1.78
N ALA A 184 7.01 1.82 1.12
CA ALA A 184 5.82 1.07 1.52
C ALA A 184 5.92 -0.39 1.03
N ILE A 185 5.71 -1.36 1.93
CA ILE A 185 5.82 -2.78 1.61
C ILE A 185 4.44 -3.42 1.48
N GLY A 186 4.23 -4.13 0.38
CA GLY A 186 3.02 -4.89 0.09
C GLY A 186 3.31 -6.23 -0.57
N THR A 187 2.31 -6.73 -1.27
CA THR A 187 2.37 -8.03 -1.96
C THR A 187 1.78 -7.89 -3.36
N VAL A 188 2.38 -8.56 -4.33
CA VAL A 188 1.88 -8.67 -5.71
C VAL A 188 0.66 -9.57 -5.73
N THR A 189 -0.44 -9.10 -6.32
CA THR A 189 -1.67 -9.87 -6.49
C THR A 189 -1.74 -10.58 -7.83
N TYR A 190 -1.38 -9.87 -8.89
CA TYR A 190 -1.51 -10.34 -10.27
C TYR A 190 -0.40 -9.75 -11.13
N ARG A 191 0.03 -10.51 -12.13
CA ARG A 191 0.99 -10.08 -13.15
C ARG A 191 0.55 -10.58 -14.53
N ASP A 192 0.53 -9.68 -15.50
CA ASP A 192 0.31 -9.96 -16.91
C ASP A 192 1.38 -9.23 -17.73
N GLY A 193 2.42 -9.96 -18.13
CA GLY A 193 3.59 -9.37 -18.77
C GLY A 193 4.27 -8.33 -17.87
N ASN A 194 4.16 -7.06 -18.26
CA ASN A 194 4.71 -5.91 -17.52
C ASN A 194 3.69 -5.22 -16.61
N ASP A 195 2.41 -5.58 -16.70
CA ASP A 195 1.37 -5.04 -15.84
C ASP A 195 1.28 -5.81 -14.54
N ILE A 196 1.23 -5.08 -13.42
CA ILE A 196 1.20 -5.63 -12.07
C ILE A 196 0.07 -4.98 -11.27
N LEU A 197 -0.68 -5.79 -10.52
CA LEU A 197 -1.58 -5.35 -9.47
C LEU A 197 -1.02 -5.76 -8.12
N ALA A 198 -1.07 -4.86 -7.14
CA ALA A 198 -0.55 -5.09 -5.80
C ALA A 198 -1.39 -4.38 -4.74
N PHE A 199 -1.15 -4.64 -3.45
CA PHE A 199 -1.74 -4.03 -2.26
C PHE A 199 -3.23 -4.30 -2.05
N GLY A 200 -4.09 -4.34 -3.07
CA GLY A 200 -5.54 -4.53 -2.94
C GLY A 200 -6.31 -3.37 -2.29
N HIS A 201 -5.62 -2.32 -1.86
CA HIS A 201 -6.14 -1.04 -1.37
C HIS A 201 -5.15 0.09 -1.73
N PRO A 202 -5.57 1.36 -1.74
CA PRO A 202 -4.66 2.48 -1.97
C PRO A 202 -3.60 2.56 -0.86
N ILE A 203 -2.41 3.02 -1.23
CA ILE A 203 -1.32 3.30 -0.28
C ILE A 203 -1.56 4.65 0.39
N ILE A 204 -1.74 5.71 -0.41
CA ILE A 204 -1.98 7.10 0.00
C ILE A 204 -3.13 7.76 -0.79
N GLN A 205 -3.73 7.04 -1.71
CA GLN A 205 -4.93 7.40 -2.49
C GLN A 205 -4.76 8.68 -3.36
N ILE A 206 -3.63 8.82 -4.03
CA ILE A 206 -3.32 10.00 -4.88
C ILE A 206 -3.79 9.88 -6.34
N GLY A 207 -4.43 8.76 -6.71
CA GLY A 207 -4.93 8.55 -8.07
C GLY A 207 -3.82 8.22 -9.07
N ASN A 208 -3.69 9.01 -10.15
CA ASN A 208 -2.58 8.87 -11.09
C ASN A 208 -1.28 9.28 -10.41
N THR A 209 -0.24 8.47 -10.58
CA THR A 209 1.05 8.69 -9.92
C THR A 209 2.20 8.14 -10.75
N ASP A 210 3.43 8.39 -10.34
CA ASP A 210 4.65 7.84 -10.93
C ASP A 210 5.67 7.53 -9.83
N LEU A 211 5.30 6.61 -8.92
CA LEU A 211 6.17 6.21 -7.82
C LEU A 211 7.03 5.01 -8.21
N PRO A 212 8.35 5.03 -7.92
CA PRO A 212 9.21 3.89 -8.19
C PRO A 212 8.71 2.63 -7.46
N MET A 213 8.66 1.52 -8.21
CA MET A 213 8.33 0.20 -7.72
C MET A 213 9.59 -0.65 -7.68
N ALA A 214 9.87 -1.24 -6.53
CA ALA A 214 11.01 -2.11 -6.32
C ALA A 214 10.57 -3.51 -5.88
N THR A 215 11.45 -4.48 -6.01
CA THR A 215 11.33 -5.76 -5.30
C THR A 215 11.45 -5.53 -3.80
N ALA A 216 11.07 -6.49 -2.98
CA ALA A 216 11.32 -6.47 -1.55
C ALA A 216 11.75 -7.83 -1.04
N VAL A 217 12.68 -7.85 -0.08
CA VAL A 217 13.14 -9.06 0.61
C VAL A 217 12.51 -9.10 1.98
N VAL A 218 11.73 -10.12 2.26
CA VAL A 218 11.14 -10.35 3.58
C VAL A 218 12.12 -11.12 4.43
N HIS A 219 12.55 -10.53 5.53
CA HIS A 219 13.49 -11.15 6.48
C HIS A 219 12.75 -12.03 7.48
N THR A 220 11.64 -11.53 8.01
CA THR A 220 10.84 -12.25 9.01
C THR A 220 9.45 -11.63 9.14
N VAL A 221 8.59 -12.31 9.87
CA VAL A 221 7.33 -11.75 10.37
C VAL A 221 7.41 -11.63 11.87
N LEU A 222 7.30 -10.41 12.37
CA LEU A 222 7.21 -10.12 13.79
C LEU A 222 5.76 -10.37 14.24
N ALA A 223 5.54 -11.44 14.98
CA ALA A 223 4.24 -11.71 15.61
C ALA A 223 4.02 -10.77 16.80
N SER A 224 2.88 -10.13 16.87
CA SER A 224 2.50 -9.18 17.92
C SER A 224 1.05 -9.40 18.32
N GLN A 225 0.70 -9.03 19.56
CA GLN A 225 -0.68 -9.05 20.06
C GLN A 225 -1.52 -7.91 19.47
N ASP A 226 -0.88 -6.80 19.10
CA ASP A 226 -1.55 -5.66 18.47
C ASP A 226 -1.59 -5.85 16.94
N THR A 227 -0.45 -5.71 16.29
CA THR A 227 -0.34 -5.85 14.83
C THR A 227 0.93 -6.60 14.48
N SER A 228 0.78 -7.82 13.98
CA SER A 228 1.91 -8.56 13.39
C SER A 228 2.38 -7.85 12.12
N THR A 229 3.69 -7.83 11.89
CA THR A 229 4.27 -7.01 10.82
C THR A 229 5.32 -7.77 10.03
N LYS A 230 5.30 -7.60 8.72
CA LYS A 230 6.32 -8.07 7.80
C LYS A 230 7.54 -7.15 7.90
N ILE A 231 8.67 -7.67 8.36
CA ILE A 231 9.95 -6.97 8.36
C ILE A 231 10.66 -7.29 7.05
N ALA A 232 10.87 -6.25 6.26
CA ALA A 232 11.41 -6.39 4.91
C ALA A 232 12.35 -5.22 4.59
N SER A 233 13.19 -5.40 3.56
CA SER A 233 13.98 -4.33 2.95
C SER A 233 13.56 -4.14 1.50
N PRO A 234 13.47 -2.89 1.00
CA PRO A 234 13.31 -2.63 -0.42
C PRO A 234 14.53 -3.14 -1.19
N GLY A 235 14.29 -3.62 -2.40
CA GLY A 235 15.32 -4.16 -3.26
C GLY A 235 15.54 -3.30 -4.52
N GLN A 236 15.76 -3.96 -5.64
CA GLN A 236 16.01 -3.32 -6.94
C GLN A 236 14.72 -2.70 -7.48
N ILE A 237 14.83 -1.48 -8.03
CA ILE A 237 13.73 -0.86 -8.80
C ILE A 237 13.52 -1.65 -10.09
N ILE A 238 12.27 -2.04 -10.33
CA ILE A 238 11.84 -2.88 -11.45
C ILE A 238 10.76 -2.24 -12.30
N GLY A 239 10.22 -1.11 -11.87
CA GLY A 239 9.12 -0.44 -12.56
C GLY A 239 8.60 0.76 -11.78
N ARG A 240 7.32 1.04 -11.96
CA ARG A 240 6.63 2.15 -11.30
C ARG A 240 5.18 1.80 -11.01
N ILE A 241 4.64 2.41 -9.97
CA ILE A 241 3.21 2.43 -9.70
C ILE A 241 2.61 3.65 -10.40
N THR A 242 1.67 3.42 -11.28
CA THR A 242 1.01 4.44 -12.12
C THR A 242 -0.36 4.82 -11.59
N GLN A 243 -0.95 3.95 -10.75
CA GLN A 243 -2.28 4.15 -10.17
C GLN A 243 -2.27 3.80 -8.68
N ASP A 244 -2.69 4.75 -7.84
CA ASP A 244 -2.90 4.55 -6.41
C ASP A 244 -4.32 5.02 -6.05
N ARG A 245 -5.31 4.12 -6.24
CA ARG A 245 -6.74 4.41 -6.06
C ARG A 245 -7.50 3.22 -5.53
N ARG A 246 -8.68 3.48 -5.04
CA ARG A 246 -9.63 2.41 -4.69
C ARG A 246 -10.05 1.64 -5.94
N SER A 247 -10.16 0.36 -5.79
CA SER A 247 -10.71 -0.60 -6.73
C SER A 247 -12.13 -1.01 -6.33
#